data_ef888914b39128a82015737243e0fffe
#
_entry.id   ef888914b39128a82015737243e0fffe
#
_cell.length_a   1.000
_cell.length_b   1.000
_cell.length_c   1.000
_cell.angle_alpha   90.00
_cell.angle_beta   90.00
_cell.angle_gamma   90.00
#
_symmetry.space_group_name_H-M   'P 1'
#
loop_
_entity.id
_entity.type
_entity.pdbx_description
1 polymer ?
#
loop_
_entity_poly.entity_id
_entity_poly.type
_entity_poly.pdbx_seq_one_letter_code
_entity_poly.pdbx_strand_id
1 'polypeptide(L)'
;QQWGADHGLEIDAFNVERVEVRKGPASLQYGSDAMGGVLEIKQLPPPLDNQLFGEVNLLGKTNNNLLGGSAMLGIKKDSWYIQTRFTEQHFGDYRVPTDSIVYLTRQIPIYNRRMKNTAGIERDASVSVSYRKSTYQGQLFLSNAYQKVGFFPGAHGIPDASRVEDDGNSRDIDLPYSKVNHFKAQFR
;
A
#
# COMPACT_ATOMS: atom_id res chain seq x y z
N GLN A 1 -4.64 2.94 13.47
CA GLN A 1 -4.65 3.74 12.25
C GLN A 1 -6.09 3.94 11.83
N GLN A 2 -6.53 5.19 11.66
CA GLN A 2 -7.84 5.49 11.08
C GLN A 2 -7.75 5.36 9.56
N TRP A 3 -8.74 4.70 9.01
CA TRP A 3 -8.87 4.50 7.58
C TRP A 3 -9.94 5.45 7.02
N GLY A 4 -9.54 6.33 6.11
CA GLY A 4 -10.42 7.24 5.39
C GLY A 4 -10.61 6.83 3.94
N ALA A 5 -11.65 7.34 3.30
CA ALA A 5 -11.95 7.07 1.88
C ALA A 5 -10.81 7.54 0.94
N ASP A 6 -10.05 8.53 1.37
CA ASP A 6 -9.00 9.17 0.56
C ASP A 6 -7.59 8.60 0.81
N HIS A 7 -7.45 7.65 1.74
CA HIS A 7 -6.16 7.08 2.11
C HIS A 7 -6.25 5.56 2.15
N GLY A 8 -5.39 4.89 1.39
CA GLY A 8 -5.20 3.46 1.47
C GLY A 8 -4.53 3.03 2.79
N LEU A 9 -4.43 1.72 2.97
CA LEU A 9 -3.66 1.16 4.08
C LEU A 9 -2.17 1.39 3.81
N GLU A 10 -1.47 2.04 4.73
CA GLU A 10 -0.03 2.28 4.69
C GLU A 10 0.73 1.01 5.13
N ILE A 11 0.58 -0.03 4.33
CA ILE A 11 1.08 -1.38 4.63
C ILE A 11 1.58 -2.01 3.33
N ASP A 12 2.77 -2.57 3.38
CA ASP A 12 3.28 -3.42 2.31
C ASP A 12 2.40 -4.66 2.13
N ALA A 13 1.71 -4.73 1.00
CA ALA A 13 0.81 -5.84 0.68
C ALA A 13 1.53 -7.19 0.59
N PHE A 14 2.81 -7.22 0.21
CA PHE A 14 3.62 -8.43 0.16
C PHE A 14 4.04 -8.94 1.55
N ASN A 15 3.89 -8.11 2.59
CA ASN A 15 4.20 -8.50 3.97
C ASN A 15 2.96 -8.96 4.75
N VAL A 16 1.86 -9.23 4.05
CA VAL A 16 0.59 -9.67 4.63
C VAL A 16 0.37 -11.15 4.34
N GLU A 17 0.25 -11.97 5.39
CA GLU A 17 -0.18 -13.37 5.26
C GLU A 17 -1.69 -13.46 5.10
N ARG A 18 -2.43 -12.79 5.99
CA ARG A 18 -3.89 -12.80 5.97
C ARG A 18 -4.46 -11.56 6.64
N VAL A 19 -5.69 -11.26 6.28
CA VAL A 19 -6.49 -10.18 6.88
C VAL A 19 -7.69 -10.80 7.58
N GLU A 20 -7.84 -10.53 8.88
CA GLU A 20 -8.99 -10.94 9.67
C GLU A 20 -9.94 -9.75 9.84
N VAL A 21 -11.18 -9.90 9.40
CA VAL A 21 -12.22 -8.89 9.55
C VAL A 21 -13.11 -9.25 10.74
N ARG A 22 -13.06 -8.45 11.79
CA ARG A 22 -13.93 -8.58 12.95
C ARG A 22 -15.03 -7.53 12.87
N LYS A 23 -16.25 -7.97 12.59
CA LYS A 23 -17.42 -7.08 12.47
C LYS A 23 -18.05 -6.84 13.86
N GLY A 24 -18.59 -5.64 14.04
CA GLY A 24 -19.27 -5.24 15.27
C GLY A 24 -18.36 -4.50 16.26
N PRO A 25 -18.93 -4.08 17.40
CA PRO A 25 -18.21 -3.26 18.36
C PRO A 25 -17.11 -4.08 19.07
N ALA A 26 -15.89 -3.66 18.88
CA ALA A 26 -14.70 -4.29 19.47
C ALA A 26 -13.89 -3.30 20.34
N SER A 27 -14.52 -2.21 20.77
CA SER A 27 -13.87 -1.11 21.51
C SER A 27 -13.22 -1.53 22.82
N LEU A 28 -13.75 -2.54 23.50
CA LEU A 28 -13.16 -3.08 24.73
C LEU A 28 -11.78 -3.72 24.49
N GLN A 29 -11.56 -4.28 23.30
CA GLN A 29 -10.32 -5.00 22.97
C GLN A 29 -9.35 -4.16 22.14
N TYR A 30 -9.86 -3.27 21.28
CA TYR A 30 -9.07 -2.57 20.26
C TYR A 30 -9.14 -1.03 20.34
N GLY A 31 -9.84 -0.49 21.33
CA GLY A 31 -9.96 0.95 21.57
C GLY A 31 -11.26 1.55 21.03
N SER A 32 -11.46 2.84 21.35
CA SER A 32 -12.71 3.57 21.09
C SER A 32 -13.11 3.64 19.61
N ASP A 33 -12.14 3.60 18.72
CA ASP A 33 -12.39 3.75 17.27
C ASP A 33 -12.90 2.46 16.61
N ALA A 34 -12.90 1.33 17.35
CA ALA A 34 -13.33 0.02 16.86
C ALA A 34 -14.84 -0.23 16.98
N MET A 35 -15.67 0.82 16.84
CA MET A 35 -17.15 0.70 16.95
C MET A 35 -17.77 -0.04 15.77
N GLY A 36 -17.26 0.14 14.56
CA GLY A 36 -17.77 -0.50 13.34
C GLY A 36 -17.14 -1.86 13.05
N GLY A 37 -15.99 -2.14 13.64
CA GLY A 37 -15.20 -3.36 13.41
C GLY A 37 -13.70 -3.10 13.36
N VAL A 38 -12.96 -4.18 13.17
CA VAL A 38 -11.48 -4.19 13.12
C VAL A 38 -10.98 -4.98 11.94
N LEU A 39 -10.01 -4.43 11.23
CA LEU A 39 -9.17 -5.17 10.30
C LEU A 39 -7.85 -5.52 10.99
N GLU A 40 -7.65 -6.80 11.28
CA GLU A 40 -6.42 -7.29 11.86
C GLU A 40 -5.54 -7.90 10.77
N ILE A 41 -4.35 -7.29 10.56
CA ILE A 41 -3.40 -7.71 9.53
C ILE A 41 -2.33 -8.55 10.19
N LYS A 42 -2.23 -9.80 9.72
CA LYS A 42 -1.24 -10.75 10.20
C LYS A 42 -0.07 -10.82 9.23
N GLN A 43 1.12 -10.78 9.78
CA GLN A 43 2.37 -11.01 9.04
C GLN A 43 2.70 -12.49 8.99
N LEU A 44 3.50 -12.90 8.01
CA LEU A 44 4.04 -14.26 7.92
C LEU A 44 4.74 -14.64 9.23
N PRO A 45 4.38 -15.79 9.82
CA PRO A 45 5.05 -16.28 11.02
C PRO A 45 6.49 -16.72 10.71
N PRO A 46 7.38 -16.69 11.70
CA PRO A 46 8.71 -17.28 11.56
C PRO A 46 8.62 -18.77 11.22
N PRO A 47 9.53 -19.31 10.39
CA PRO A 47 9.63 -20.74 10.15
C PRO A 47 9.95 -21.50 11.46
N LEU A 48 9.57 -22.77 11.51
CA LEU A 48 9.82 -23.62 12.70
C LEU A 48 11.28 -23.99 12.81
N ASP A 49 11.89 -24.36 11.69
CA ASP A 49 13.27 -24.87 11.64
C ASP A 49 14.31 -23.77 11.38
N ASN A 50 15.53 -24.05 11.78
CA ASN A 50 16.68 -23.21 11.47
C ASN A 50 16.92 -23.21 9.96
N GLN A 51 16.79 -22.05 9.33
CA GLN A 51 17.00 -21.90 7.90
C GLN A 51 17.25 -20.46 7.48
N LEU A 52 17.95 -20.32 6.37
CA LEU A 52 17.96 -19.12 5.56
C LEU A 52 16.91 -19.27 4.48
N PHE A 53 16.10 -18.27 4.25
CA PHE A 53 15.04 -18.30 3.26
C PHE A 53 14.87 -16.92 2.62
N GLY A 54 14.32 -16.91 1.43
CA GLY A 54 14.07 -15.67 0.70
C GLY A 54 12.92 -15.84 -0.28
N GLU A 55 12.38 -14.73 -0.69
CA GLU A 55 11.26 -14.64 -1.61
C GLU A 55 11.45 -13.44 -2.52
N VAL A 56 11.19 -13.62 -3.80
CA VAL A 56 11.14 -12.53 -4.78
C VAL A 56 9.81 -12.61 -5.50
N ASN A 57 9.07 -11.51 -5.49
CA ASN A 57 7.82 -11.35 -6.21
C ASN A 57 7.97 -10.30 -7.29
N LEU A 58 7.43 -10.57 -8.46
CA LEU A 58 7.31 -9.60 -9.55
C LEU A 58 5.83 -9.38 -9.86
N LEU A 59 5.45 -8.14 -10.05
CA LEU A 59 4.07 -7.75 -10.32
C LEU A 59 4.01 -6.86 -11.55
N GLY A 60 3.17 -7.23 -12.50
CA GLY A 60 2.83 -6.43 -13.68
C GLY A 60 1.32 -6.32 -13.85
N LYS A 61 0.83 -5.13 -14.19
CA LYS A 61 -0.56 -4.88 -14.54
C LYS A 61 -0.65 -4.09 -15.83
N THR A 62 -1.46 -4.53 -16.76
CA THR A 62 -1.60 -3.88 -18.09
C THR A 62 -2.52 -2.67 -18.08
N ASN A 63 -3.46 -2.59 -17.13
CA ASN A 63 -4.41 -1.48 -17.06
C ASN A 63 -3.68 -0.13 -16.88
N ASN A 64 -2.76 -0.06 -15.95
CA ASN A 64 -2.02 1.16 -15.60
C ASN A 64 -0.51 1.02 -15.81
N ASN A 65 -0.07 0.05 -16.61
CA ASN A 65 1.35 -0.23 -16.86
C ASN A 65 2.17 -0.32 -15.55
N LEU A 66 1.58 -0.93 -14.51
CA LEU A 66 2.29 -1.15 -13.27
C LEU A 66 3.41 -2.15 -13.49
N LEU A 67 4.57 -1.81 -13.00
CA LEU A 67 5.70 -2.70 -12.81
C LEU A 67 6.20 -2.54 -11.39
N GLY A 68 6.35 -3.64 -10.70
CA GLY A 68 6.81 -3.64 -9.33
C GLY A 68 7.31 -4.99 -8.88
N GLY A 69 7.84 -5.02 -7.69
CA GLY A 69 8.29 -6.25 -7.08
C GLY A 69 8.63 -6.08 -5.61
N SER A 70 8.81 -7.21 -4.97
CA SER A 70 9.19 -7.31 -3.57
C SER A 70 10.29 -8.36 -3.42
N ALA A 71 11.30 -8.05 -2.63
CA ALA A 71 12.33 -8.99 -2.23
C ALA A 71 12.36 -9.11 -0.71
N MET A 72 12.40 -10.34 -0.22
CA MET A 72 12.49 -10.65 1.20
C MET A 72 13.64 -11.61 1.44
N LEU A 73 14.36 -11.37 2.52
CA LEU A 73 15.38 -12.27 3.06
C LEU A 73 15.15 -12.46 4.55
N GLY A 74 15.21 -13.71 5.00
CA GLY A 74 15.04 -14.04 6.39
C GLY A 74 15.97 -15.15 6.84
N ILE A 75 16.33 -15.12 8.12
CA ILE A 75 17.08 -16.17 8.79
C ILE A 75 16.43 -16.54 10.12
N LYS A 76 16.28 -17.83 10.33
CA LYS A 76 15.90 -18.40 11.62
C LYS A 76 17.09 -19.23 12.12
N LYS A 77 17.58 -18.87 13.29
CA LYS A 77 18.65 -19.63 13.96
C LYS A 77 18.36 -19.71 15.46
N ASP A 78 18.14 -20.90 15.94
CA ASP A 78 17.81 -21.20 17.34
C ASP A 78 16.64 -20.34 17.85
N SER A 79 16.92 -19.44 18.79
CA SER A 79 15.92 -18.53 19.36
C SER A 79 15.73 -17.25 18.55
N TRP A 80 16.56 -16.98 17.56
CA TRP A 80 16.52 -15.74 16.80
C TRP A 80 15.86 -15.90 15.45
N TYR A 81 15.07 -14.88 15.08
CA TYR A 81 14.50 -14.71 13.77
C TYR A 81 14.69 -13.28 13.30
N ILE A 82 15.24 -13.12 12.11
CA ILE A 82 15.43 -11.82 11.48
C ILE A 82 14.87 -11.91 10.07
N GLN A 83 14.08 -10.93 9.67
CA GLN A 83 13.54 -10.80 8.31
C GLN A 83 13.64 -9.35 7.87
N THR A 84 14.00 -9.14 6.61
CA THR A 84 13.90 -7.84 5.95
C THR A 84 13.13 -8.00 4.64
N ARG A 85 12.36 -6.98 4.29
CA ARG A 85 11.64 -6.90 3.02
C ARG A 85 11.76 -5.50 2.45
N PHE A 86 11.90 -5.44 1.13
CA PHE A 86 11.83 -4.22 0.35
C PHE A 86 10.87 -4.43 -0.81
N THR A 87 9.97 -3.48 -1.01
CA THR A 87 8.96 -3.49 -2.07
C THR A 87 9.00 -2.16 -2.80
N GLU A 88 8.94 -2.20 -4.12
CA GLU A 88 8.82 -1.00 -4.94
C GLU A 88 7.84 -1.26 -6.08
N GLN A 89 6.94 -0.30 -6.33
CA GLN A 89 5.94 -0.34 -7.39
C GLN A 89 5.83 1.03 -8.04
N HIS A 90 5.81 1.03 -9.38
CA HIS A 90 5.56 2.21 -10.20
C HIS A 90 4.39 1.93 -11.13
N PHE A 91 3.43 2.81 -11.17
CA PHE A 91 2.28 2.68 -12.05
C PHE A 91 1.93 4.01 -12.70
N GLY A 92 1.40 3.93 -13.89
CA GLY A 92 0.88 5.07 -14.63
C GLY A 92 -0.62 5.23 -14.46
N ASP A 93 -1.17 6.17 -15.18
CA ASP A 93 -2.60 6.41 -15.24
C ASP A 93 -3.37 5.17 -15.68
N TYR A 94 -4.45 4.85 -14.97
CA TYR A 94 -5.26 3.68 -15.31
C TYR A 94 -6.18 3.94 -16.50
N ARG A 95 -6.45 2.86 -17.24
CA ARG A 95 -7.36 2.89 -18.37
C ARG A 95 -8.79 2.72 -17.93
N VAL A 96 -9.69 3.45 -18.61
CA VAL A 96 -11.14 3.40 -18.44
C VAL A 96 -11.80 2.94 -19.75
N PRO A 97 -12.99 2.33 -19.71
CA PRO A 97 -13.67 1.80 -20.89
C PRO A 97 -14.39 2.87 -21.73
N THR A 98 -14.05 4.15 -21.56
CA THR A 98 -14.72 5.27 -22.25
C THR A 98 -13.72 6.22 -22.86
N ASP A 99 -14.10 6.88 -23.93
CA ASP A 99 -13.30 7.90 -24.62
C ASP A 99 -13.61 9.32 -24.12
N SER A 100 -14.59 9.47 -23.21
CA SER A 100 -14.95 10.76 -22.65
C SER A 100 -15.62 10.60 -21.28
N ILE A 101 -15.56 11.65 -20.48
CA ILE A 101 -16.30 11.79 -19.22
C ILE A 101 -17.13 13.04 -19.22
N VAL A 102 -18.22 13.05 -18.46
CA VAL A 102 -18.97 14.27 -18.18
C VAL A 102 -18.37 14.92 -16.92
N TYR A 103 -17.85 16.12 -17.08
CA TYR A 103 -17.28 16.91 -16.00
C TYR A 103 -17.97 18.28 -15.96
N LEU A 104 -18.65 18.59 -14.87
CA LEU A 104 -19.39 19.84 -14.69
C LEU A 104 -20.30 20.19 -15.92
N THR A 105 -21.06 19.26 -16.39
CA THR A 105 -21.97 19.40 -17.57
C THR A 105 -21.30 19.43 -18.95
N ARG A 106 -19.98 19.39 -19.00
CA ARG A 106 -19.22 19.31 -20.25
C ARG A 106 -18.71 17.89 -20.49
N GLN A 107 -18.72 17.48 -21.75
CA GLN A 107 -18.09 16.25 -22.17
C GLN A 107 -16.62 16.54 -22.42
N ILE A 108 -15.75 15.89 -21.63
CA ILE A 108 -14.30 16.00 -21.74
C ILE A 108 -13.77 14.74 -22.40
N PRO A 109 -13.03 14.84 -23.51
CA PRO A 109 -12.39 13.70 -24.10
C PRO A 109 -11.28 13.14 -23.18
N ILE A 110 -11.16 11.81 -23.12
CA ILE A 110 -10.10 11.12 -22.41
C ILE A 110 -9.11 10.56 -23.42
N TYR A 111 -7.91 11.13 -23.42
CA TYR A 111 -6.85 10.73 -24.33
C TYR A 111 -6.42 9.29 -24.06
N ASN A 112 -6.34 8.46 -25.12
CA ASN A 112 -5.97 7.04 -25.02
C ASN A 112 -6.75 6.26 -23.93
N ARG A 113 -7.94 6.70 -23.56
CA ARG A 113 -8.76 6.12 -22.47
C ARG A 113 -8.02 6.06 -21.14
N ARG A 114 -7.17 7.03 -20.85
CA ARG A 114 -6.42 7.10 -19.60
C ARG A 114 -6.92 8.23 -18.73
N MET A 115 -7.14 7.91 -17.46
CA MET A 115 -7.59 8.86 -16.45
C MET A 115 -6.40 9.65 -15.94
N LYS A 116 -6.28 10.92 -16.36
CA LYS A 116 -5.15 11.79 -16.00
C LYS A 116 -4.91 11.86 -14.50
N ASN A 117 -3.62 11.89 -14.12
CA ASN A 117 -3.14 12.07 -12.77
C ASN A 117 -3.61 10.98 -11.79
N THR A 118 -3.58 9.73 -12.24
CA THR A 118 -3.83 8.57 -11.38
C THR A 118 -2.60 7.67 -11.26
N ALA A 119 -1.46 8.16 -11.73
CA ALA A 119 -0.16 7.53 -11.59
C ALA A 119 0.36 7.55 -10.15
N GLY A 120 1.28 6.66 -9.83
CA GLY A 120 1.85 6.62 -8.50
C GLY A 120 3.12 5.80 -8.37
N ILE A 121 3.73 5.98 -7.20
CA ILE A 121 4.93 5.27 -6.74
C ILE A 121 4.68 4.82 -5.31
N GLU A 122 5.00 3.56 -5.02
CA GLU A 122 4.99 2.98 -3.68
C GLU A 122 6.34 2.37 -3.39
N ARG A 123 6.87 2.61 -2.18
CA ARG A 123 8.13 2.05 -1.68
C ARG A 123 7.97 1.69 -0.23
N ASP A 124 8.16 0.42 0.08
CA ASP A 124 8.04 -0.08 1.43
C ASP A 124 9.33 -0.79 1.83
N ALA A 125 9.71 -0.59 3.06
CA ALA A 125 10.82 -1.30 3.67
C ALA A 125 10.44 -1.76 5.07
N SER A 126 10.82 -2.97 5.44
CA SER A 126 10.57 -3.48 6.78
C SER A 126 11.69 -4.37 7.29
N VAL A 127 11.86 -4.34 8.61
CA VAL A 127 12.76 -5.24 9.34
C VAL A 127 12.01 -5.78 10.55
N SER A 128 12.07 -7.09 10.75
CA SER A 128 11.55 -7.77 11.93
C SER A 128 12.68 -8.54 12.61
N VAL A 129 12.85 -8.31 13.89
CA VAL A 129 13.80 -9.06 14.73
C VAL A 129 13.02 -9.67 15.88
N SER A 130 13.04 -10.99 16.00
CA SER A 130 12.35 -11.69 17.07
C SER A 130 13.28 -12.60 17.81
N TYR A 131 13.10 -12.67 19.12
CA TYR A 131 13.73 -13.62 20.00
C TYR A 131 12.66 -14.44 20.71
N ARG A 132 12.78 -15.76 20.65
CA ARG A 132 11.84 -16.68 21.35
C ARG A 132 12.59 -17.80 22.03
N LYS A 133 12.38 -17.91 23.32
CA LYS A 133 12.82 -19.03 24.16
C LYS A 133 11.62 -19.46 25.02
N SER A 134 11.69 -20.65 25.64
CA SER A 134 10.56 -21.22 26.42
C SER A 134 9.88 -20.25 27.39
N THR A 135 10.63 -19.34 28.00
CA THR A 135 10.13 -18.43 29.04
C THR A 135 10.01 -16.96 28.58
N TYR A 136 10.72 -16.59 27.51
CA TYR A 136 10.79 -15.21 27.03
C TYR A 136 10.56 -15.15 25.53
N GLN A 137 9.80 -14.16 25.13
CA GLN A 137 9.63 -13.80 23.71
C GLN A 137 9.59 -12.29 23.57
N GLY A 138 10.17 -11.80 22.50
CA GLY A 138 10.12 -10.38 22.13
C GLY A 138 10.25 -10.22 20.63
N GLN A 139 9.63 -9.19 20.10
CA GLN A 139 9.72 -8.84 18.69
C GLN A 139 9.85 -7.33 18.55
N LEU A 140 10.83 -6.90 17.77
CA LEU A 140 10.95 -5.55 17.25
C LEU A 140 10.59 -5.57 15.78
N PHE A 141 9.62 -4.76 15.39
CA PHE A 141 9.23 -4.54 14.00
C PHE A 141 9.39 -3.07 13.64
N LEU A 142 10.14 -2.81 12.59
CA LEU A 142 10.35 -1.49 12.01
C LEU A 142 9.85 -1.51 10.57
N SER A 143 9.10 -0.51 10.17
CA SER A 143 8.71 -0.34 8.77
C SER A 143 8.64 1.12 8.37
N ASN A 144 8.86 1.35 7.08
CA ASN A 144 8.60 2.62 6.42
C ASN A 144 7.75 2.35 5.19
N ALA A 145 6.62 3.04 5.07
CA ALA A 145 5.76 3.04 3.90
C ALA A 145 5.81 4.42 3.26
N TYR A 146 6.27 4.48 2.03
CA TYR A 146 6.27 5.69 1.22
C TYR A 146 5.33 5.51 0.04
N GLN A 147 4.41 6.46 -0.14
CA GLN A 147 3.49 6.50 -1.26
C GLN A 147 3.39 7.93 -1.79
N LYS A 148 3.45 8.08 -3.11
CA LYS A 148 3.04 9.30 -3.81
C LYS A 148 2.10 8.91 -4.93
N VAL A 149 0.84 9.35 -4.87
CA VAL A 149 -0.22 8.98 -5.82
C VAL A 149 -0.99 10.22 -6.21
N GLY A 150 -1.16 10.43 -7.51
CA GLY A 150 -2.01 11.47 -8.05
C GLY A 150 -3.49 11.14 -7.86
N PHE A 151 -4.32 12.18 -7.86
CA PHE A 151 -5.77 12.06 -7.87
C PHE A 151 -6.32 12.69 -9.12
N PHE A 152 -7.29 12.02 -9.75
CA PHE A 152 -8.03 12.63 -10.86
C PHE A 152 -8.62 13.98 -10.42
N PRO A 153 -8.26 15.10 -11.08
CA PRO A 153 -8.64 16.43 -10.61
C PRO A 153 -10.14 16.64 -10.46
N GLY A 154 -10.95 16.02 -11.33
CA GLY A 154 -12.40 16.07 -11.25
C GLY A 154 -13.01 15.44 -10.00
N ALA A 155 -12.33 14.50 -9.36
CA ALA A 155 -12.81 13.85 -8.13
C ALA A 155 -12.77 14.78 -6.92
N HIS A 156 -11.96 15.84 -6.96
CA HIS A 156 -11.77 16.80 -5.86
C HIS A 156 -12.38 18.17 -6.15
N GLY A 157 -13.28 18.25 -7.13
CA GLY A 157 -14.02 19.49 -7.43
C GLY A 157 -13.15 20.62 -8.00
N ILE A 158 -12.02 20.32 -8.61
CA ILE A 158 -11.18 21.30 -9.27
C ILE A 158 -11.87 21.75 -10.56
N PRO A 159 -12.22 23.04 -10.69
CA PRO A 159 -13.07 23.52 -11.79
C PRO A 159 -12.34 23.70 -13.12
N ASP A 160 -11.02 23.58 -13.15
CA ASP A 160 -10.21 23.79 -14.36
C ASP A 160 -10.27 22.56 -15.28
N ALA A 161 -10.97 22.70 -16.40
CA ALA A 161 -11.13 21.61 -17.38
C ALA A 161 -9.80 21.19 -17.99
N SER A 162 -8.80 22.07 -18.13
CA SER A 162 -7.48 21.73 -18.69
C SER A 162 -6.72 20.71 -17.84
N ARG A 163 -7.03 20.64 -16.54
CA ARG A 163 -6.40 19.71 -15.62
C ARG A 163 -6.95 18.28 -15.71
N VAL A 164 -8.07 18.08 -16.40
CA VAL A 164 -8.65 16.74 -16.62
C VAL A 164 -8.33 16.19 -18.01
N GLU A 165 -7.77 17.02 -18.88
CA GLU A 165 -7.29 16.60 -20.20
C GLU A 165 -5.91 15.93 -20.05
N ASP A 166 -5.73 14.79 -20.70
CA ASP A 166 -4.45 14.08 -20.72
C ASP A 166 -3.41 14.86 -21.55
N ASP A 167 -2.23 15.03 -21.03
CA ASP A 167 -1.08 15.66 -21.70
C ASP A 167 -0.22 14.66 -22.50
N GLY A 168 -0.61 13.38 -22.53
CA GLY A 168 0.11 12.30 -23.18
C GLY A 168 1.18 11.64 -22.32
N ASN A 169 1.45 12.15 -21.09
CA ASN A 169 2.39 11.54 -20.16
C ASN A 169 1.65 10.80 -19.02
N SER A 170 1.45 9.53 -19.19
CA SER A 170 0.70 8.70 -18.25
C SER A 170 1.46 8.35 -16.94
N ARG A 171 2.63 8.94 -16.70
CA ARG A 171 3.42 8.66 -15.50
C ARG A 171 3.67 9.89 -14.63
N ASP A 172 3.20 11.04 -15.06
CA ASP A 172 3.29 12.27 -14.27
C ASP A 172 2.37 12.20 -13.05
N ILE A 173 2.85 12.78 -11.96
CA ILE A 173 2.10 12.92 -10.73
C ILE A 173 2.02 14.40 -10.41
N ASP A 174 0.95 15.02 -10.91
CA ASP A 174 0.65 16.43 -10.74
C ASP A 174 -0.26 16.69 -9.53
N LEU A 175 -0.57 17.95 -9.28
CA LEU A 175 -1.60 18.34 -8.32
C LEU A 175 -3.00 18.06 -8.87
N PRO A 176 -3.92 17.55 -8.04
CA PRO A 176 -3.75 17.12 -6.65
C PRO A 176 -3.09 15.74 -6.52
N TYR A 177 -2.25 15.58 -5.51
CA TYR A 177 -1.67 14.27 -5.17
C TYR A 177 -1.65 14.06 -3.64
N SER A 178 -1.63 12.80 -3.22
CA SER A 178 -1.27 12.41 -1.86
C SER A 178 0.20 12.02 -1.81
N LYS A 179 0.87 12.43 -0.74
CA LYS A 179 2.22 11.97 -0.41
C LYS A 179 2.26 11.55 1.04
N VAL A 180 2.54 10.30 1.26
CA VAL A 180 2.65 9.70 2.60
C VAL A 180 4.07 9.19 2.78
N ASN A 181 4.62 9.39 3.96
CA ASN A 181 5.85 8.76 4.41
C ASN A 181 5.66 8.39 5.88
N HIS A 182 5.33 7.12 6.12
CA HIS A 182 4.92 6.63 7.43
C HIS A 182 5.96 5.66 7.98
N PHE A 183 6.69 6.10 9.02
CA PHE A 183 7.58 5.24 9.78
C PHE A 183 6.84 4.65 10.98
N LYS A 184 7.00 3.36 11.21
CA LYS A 184 6.38 2.62 12.29
C LYS A 184 7.43 1.78 13.03
N ALA A 185 7.42 1.88 14.36
CA ALA A 185 8.21 1.03 15.24
C ALA A 185 7.27 0.36 16.25
N GLN A 186 7.36 -0.96 16.38
CA GLN A 186 6.57 -1.74 17.33
C GLN A 186 7.49 -2.69 18.09
N PHE A 187 7.31 -2.73 19.41
CA PHE A 187 7.89 -3.73 20.29
C PHE A 187 6.78 -4.50 20.98
N ARG A 188 6.91 -5.80 21.03
CA ARG A 188 5.97 -6.71 21.67
C ARG A 188 6.69 -7.69 22.58
#